data_943e4f8471a717d11dfe1cc71361cf72
#
_entry.id   943e4f8471a717d11dfe1cc71361cf72
#
_cell.length_a   1.000
_cell.length_b   1.000
_cell.length_c   1.000
_cell.angle_alpha   90.00
_cell.angle_beta   90.00
_cell.angle_gamma   90.00
#
_symmetry.space_group_name_H-M   'P 1'
#
loop_
_entity.id
_entity.type
_entity.pdbx_description
1 polymer ?
#
loop_
_entity_poly.entity_id
_entity_poly.type
_entity_poly.pdbx_seq_one_letter_code
_entity_poly.pdbx_strand_id
1 'polypeptide(L)'
;RIHYHRLIQERIRQLAPFLSLDSDPYIAVSDGRLQWIIDAYTLSNRYPYSEPLWRSEGIQDVLQGRAMQDIVRGGTNYIRNPVKAVVDAYDGTLKLYVVDTSDPVLASFRQSFPTLFTNLDNAPPQLQAHFRYPQMLFKIQSQIYRAYHMDQPDVFYNQEDLWDFPTQITREENPEILEPYYVIMKLPDAEAEEFMLIVPFTPVGKNNMVAWMTALCDGDNYGELLVYEFSRQALLYGPRQIDSRIDQDTEISQQLTLWNQEGSEVFRGDLLVIPIEESLLYVAP
;
A
#
# COMPACT_ATOMS: atom_id res chain seq x y z
N ARG A 1 37.01 0.15 -12.52
CA ARG A 1 36.28 -0.76 -11.60
C ARG A 1 35.20 -1.48 -12.42
N ILE A 2 35.15 -2.80 -12.34
CA ILE A 2 34.04 -3.59 -12.88
C ILE A 2 33.02 -3.70 -11.75
N HIS A 3 31.79 -3.26 -12.01
CA HIS A 3 30.68 -3.41 -11.07
C HIS A 3 29.86 -4.64 -11.44
N TYR A 4 29.80 -5.59 -10.53
CA TYR A 4 28.91 -6.76 -10.61
C TYR A 4 27.61 -6.47 -9.85
N HIS A 5 26.51 -7.14 -10.25
CA HIS A 5 25.19 -7.01 -9.61
C HIS A 5 24.75 -5.55 -9.50
N ARG A 6 24.57 -4.90 -10.66
CA ARG A 6 24.19 -3.47 -10.72
C ARG A 6 22.74 -3.22 -10.33
N LEU A 7 21.88 -4.18 -10.59
CA LEU A 7 20.49 -4.10 -10.16
C LEU A 7 20.43 -4.29 -8.65
N ILE A 8 19.74 -3.38 -7.98
CA ILE A 8 19.65 -3.36 -6.52
C ILE A 8 19.01 -4.65 -5.98
N GLN A 9 17.96 -5.18 -6.66
CA GLN A 9 17.33 -6.44 -6.30
C GLN A 9 18.29 -7.63 -6.41
N GLU A 10 19.12 -7.70 -7.45
CA GLU A 10 20.15 -8.75 -7.58
C GLU A 10 21.14 -8.69 -6.42
N ARG A 11 21.57 -7.48 -6.05
CA ARG A 11 22.52 -7.26 -4.98
C ARG A 11 21.96 -7.74 -3.64
N ILE A 12 20.70 -7.41 -3.34
CA ILE A 12 20.04 -7.83 -2.11
C ILE A 12 19.86 -9.35 -2.10
N ARG A 13 19.41 -9.96 -3.22
CA ARG A 13 19.24 -11.42 -3.31
C ARG A 13 20.53 -12.21 -3.13
N GLN A 14 21.68 -11.64 -3.52
CA GLN A 14 22.98 -12.27 -3.26
C GLN A 14 23.33 -12.29 -1.78
N LEU A 15 22.95 -11.27 -1.04
CA LEU A 15 23.25 -11.15 0.40
C LEU A 15 22.19 -11.83 1.27
N ALA A 16 20.93 -11.68 0.94
CA ALA A 16 19.77 -12.19 1.70
C ALA A 16 18.76 -12.90 0.79
N PRO A 17 19.10 -14.08 0.22
CA PRO A 17 18.23 -14.80 -0.74
C PRO A 17 16.94 -15.33 -0.11
N PHE A 18 16.86 -15.35 1.22
CA PHE A 18 15.69 -15.79 1.99
C PHE A 18 14.64 -14.70 2.20
N LEU A 19 14.92 -13.46 1.81
CA LEU A 19 13.94 -12.37 1.82
C LEU A 19 13.25 -12.26 0.46
N SER A 20 11.94 -12.08 0.47
CA SER A 20 11.17 -11.69 -0.71
C SER A 20 11.19 -10.17 -0.82
N LEU A 21 11.44 -9.65 -2.03
CA LEU A 21 11.58 -8.21 -2.25
C LEU A 21 10.32 -7.65 -2.89
N ASP A 22 9.95 -6.44 -2.47
CA ASP A 22 8.92 -5.67 -3.16
C ASP A 22 9.32 -5.37 -4.60
N SER A 23 8.34 -5.20 -5.46
CA SER A 23 8.54 -4.83 -6.87
C SER A 23 8.70 -3.32 -7.07
N ASP A 24 8.40 -2.52 -6.06
CA ASP A 24 8.39 -1.05 -6.11
C ASP A 24 9.51 -0.42 -5.25
N PRO A 25 10.77 -0.44 -5.74
CA PRO A 25 11.84 0.28 -5.09
C PRO A 25 11.68 1.79 -5.28
N TYR A 26 11.95 2.55 -4.24
CA TYR A 26 11.91 4.01 -4.32
C TYR A 26 13.23 4.64 -3.90
N ILE A 27 13.43 5.89 -4.32
CA ILE A 27 14.66 6.63 -4.05
C ILE A 27 14.38 7.76 -3.05
N ALA A 28 15.31 7.95 -2.13
CA ALA A 28 15.28 9.03 -1.14
C ALA A 28 16.62 9.77 -1.09
N VAL A 29 16.56 11.02 -0.62
CA VAL A 29 17.77 11.81 -0.34
C VAL A 29 17.97 11.83 1.17
N SER A 30 19.08 11.27 1.63
CA SER A 30 19.48 11.30 3.03
C SER A 30 20.94 11.73 3.15
N ASP A 31 21.22 12.74 3.98
CA ASP A 31 22.55 13.32 4.20
C ASP A 31 23.25 13.72 2.89
N GLY A 32 22.48 14.26 1.93
CA GLY A 32 23.00 14.68 0.62
C GLY A 32 23.35 13.53 -0.33
N ARG A 33 22.99 12.28 -0.01
CA ARG A 33 23.22 11.10 -0.85
C ARG A 33 21.88 10.48 -1.29
N LEU A 34 21.87 9.94 -2.49
CA LEU A 34 20.74 9.17 -3.00
C LEU A 34 20.80 7.74 -2.45
N GLN A 35 19.70 7.32 -1.85
CA GLN A 35 19.52 6.00 -1.28
C GLN A 35 18.34 5.31 -1.97
N TRP A 36 18.56 4.10 -2.49
CA TRP A 36 17.48 3.22 -2.92
C TRP A 36 16.94 2.46 -1.72
N ILE A 37 15.62 2.46 -1.56
CA ILE A 37 14.94 1.74 -0.51
C ILE A 37 14.04 0.68 -1.15
N ILE A 38 14.12 -0.55 -0.66
CA ILE A 38 13.27 -1.66 -1.08
C ILE A 38 12.72 -2.35 0.16
N ASP A 39 11.42 -2.57 0.16
CA ASP A 39 10.77 -3.38 1.16
C ASP A 39 11.11 -4.84 0.99
N ALA A 40 11.40 -5.52 2.11
CA ALA A 40 11.76 -6.92 2.11
C ALA A 40 10.89 -7.69 3.10
N TYR A 41 10.35 -8.81 2.63
CA TYR A 41 9.36 -9.61 3.32
C TYR A 41 9.92 -10.93 3.81
N THR A 42 9.43 -11.36 4.96
CA THR A 42 9.51 -12.73 5.44
C THR A 42 8.24 -13.46 5.11
N LEU A 43 8.36 -14.67 4.61
CA LEU A 43 7.25 -15.51 4.18
C LEU A 43 7.26 -16.86 4.87
N SER A 44 6.07 -17.41 5.13
CA SER A 44 5.92 -18.80 5.59
C SER A 44 4.59 -19.38 5.07
N ASN A 45 4.56 -20.69 4.90
CA ASN A 45 3.35 -21.46 4.63
C ASN A 45 2.92 -22.34 5.81
N ARG A 46 3.47 -22.06 7.01
CA ARG A 46 3.29 -22.89 8.20
C ARG A 46 2.60 -22.17 9.35
N TYR A 47 1.92 -21.05 9.07
CA TYR A 47 1.14 -20.38 10.11
C TYR A 47 -0.12 -21.20 10.42
N PRO A 48 -0.33 -21.62 11.67
CA PRO A 48 -1.45 -22.50 12.04
C PRO A 48 -2.80 -21.82 11.76
N TYR A 49 -3.74 -22.58 11.22
CA TYR A 49 -5.14 -22.18 10.98
C TYR A 49 -5.33 -20.99 10.06
N SER A 50 -4.29 -20.53 9.36
CA SER A 50 -4.36 -19.44 8.39
C SER A 50 -4.52 -20.00 6.98
N GLU A 51 -5.42 -19.39 6.24
CA GLU A 51 -5.64 -19.73 4.83
C GLU A 51 -4.48 -19.26 3.96
N PRO A 52 -4.04 -20.07 2.97
CA PRO A 52 -3.07 -19.60 1.98
C PRO A 52 -3.60 -18.43 1.15
N LEU A 53 -2.76 -17.41 0.93
CA LEU A 53 -3.14 -16.18 0.23
C LEU A 53 -3.77 -16.42 -1.15
N TRP A 54 -3.33 -17.45 -1.88
CA TRP A 54 -3.87 -17.76 -3.21
C TRP A 54 -5.34 -18.20 -3.21
N ARG A 55 -5.89 -18.57 -2.05
CA ARG A 55 -7.31 -18.91 -1.90
C ARG A 55 -8.19 -17.70 -1.64
N SER A 56 -7.62 -16.61 -1.16
CA SER A 56 -8.38 -15.39 -0.90
C SER A 56 -8.84 -14.78 -2.23
N GLU A 57 -10.14 -14.59 -2.37
CA GLU A 57 -10.76 -14.02 -3.56
C GLU A 57 -10.19 -12.62 -3.84
N GLY A 58 -9.91 -12.32 -5.12
CA GLY A 58 -9.36 -11.04 -5.57
C GLY A 58 -7.89 -10.81 -5.23
N ILE A 59 -7.26 -11.67 -4.45
CA ILE A 59 -5.83 -11.51 -4.11
C ILE A 59 -4.95 -11.55 -5.36
N GLN A 60 -5.30 -12.35 -6.36
CA GLN A 60 -4.51 -12.47 -7.60
C GLN A 60 -4.55 -11.18 -8.45
N ASP A 61 -5.64 -10.43 -8.38
CA ASP A 61 -5.80 -9.16 -9.10
C ASP A 61 -5.00 -8.05 -8.43
N VAL A 62 -4.87 -8.13 -7.11
CA VAL A 62 -4.07 -7.19 -6.28
C VAL A 62 -2.59 -7.41 -6.48
N LEU A 63 -2.20 -8.64 -6.74
CA LEU A 63 -0.82 -9.09 -6.71
C LEU A 63 -0.20 -9.21 -8.13
N GLN A 64 0.23 -8.10 -8.74
CA GLN A 64 0.90 -8.10 -10.05
C GLN A 64 2.44 -8.22 -9.92
N GLY A 65 3.10 -8.98 -10.81
CA GLY A 65 4.54 -9.05 -10.94
C GLY A 65 5.25 -10.29 -10.36
N ARG A 66 6.59 -10.33 -10.45
CA ARG A 66 7.42 -11.50 -10.06
C ARG A 66 7.43 -11.78 -8.55
N ALA A 67 7.51 -10.76 -7.72
CA ALA A 67 7.50 -10.92 -6.25
C ALA A 67 6.27 -11.68 -5.76
N MET A 68 5.20 -11.52 -6.49
CA MET A 68 3.93 -12.14 -6.35
C MET A 68 3.88 -13.62 -6.65
N GLN A 69 4.53 -14.02 -7.73
CA GLN A 69 4.57 -15.43 -8.11
C GLN A 69 5.24 -16.28 -7.03
N ASP A 70 6.23 -15.73 -6.33
CA ASP A 70 6.93 -16.42 -5.25
C ASP A 70 6.02 -16.54 -4.01
N ILE A 71 5.25 -15.51 -3.69
CA ILE A 71 4.26 -15.52 -2.61
C ILE A 71 3.17 -16.56 -2.89
N VAL A 72 2.60 -16.56 -4.08
CA VAL A 72 1.50 -17.46 -4.46
C VAL A 72 1.96 -18.91 -4.61
N ARG A 73 3.10 -19.16 -5.26
CA ARG A 73 3.62 -20.52 -5.51
C ARG A 73 4.01 -21.26 -4.24
N GLY A 74 4.47 -20.55 -3.22
CA GLY A 74 4.89 -21.13 -1.95
C GLY A 74 3.74 -21.61 -1.05
N GLY A 75 2.48 -21.34 -1.42
CA GLY A 75 1.33 -21.56 -0.54
C GLY A 75 1.37 -20.69 0.71
N THR A 76 1.95 -19.50 0.59
CA THR A 76 2.19 -18.54 1.68
C THR A 76 0.90 -18.21 2.41
N ASN A 77 0.94 -18.36 3.73
CA ASN A 77 -0.14 -17.96 4.65
C ASN A 77 0.36 -17.07 5.80
N TYR A 78 1.58 -16.56 5.67
CA TYR A 78 2.21 -15.62 6.57
C TYR A 78 3.12 -14.70 5.77
N ILE A 79 2.91 -13.39 5.90
CA ILE A 79 3.75 -12.35 5.30
C ILE A 79 3.93 -11.21 6.30
N ARG A 80 5.17 -10.75 6.45
CA ARG A 80 5.53 -9.56 7.23
C ARG A 80 6.55 -8.74 6.46
N ASN A 81 6.61 -7.44 6.73
CA ASN A 81 7.64 -6.54 6.21
C ASN A 81 8.58 -6.11 7.34
N PRO A 82 9.48 -6.97 7.82
CA PRO A 82 10.33 -6.65 8.95
C PRO A 82 11.63 -5.93 8.57
N VAL A 83 11.92 -5.79 7.27
CA VAL A 83 13.21 -5.26 6.81
C VAL A 83 13.03 -4.23 5.70
N LYS A 84 13.75 -3.10 5.84
CA LYS A 84 14.00 -2.13 4.77
C LYS A 84 15.43 -2.34 4.27
N ALA A 85 15.58 -2.73 3.01
CA ALA A 85 16.88 -2.83 2.36
C ALA A 85 17.24 -1.49 1.72
N VAL A 86 18.35 -0.91 2.16
CA VAL A 86 18.82 0.41 1.70
C VAL A 86 20.13 0.25 0.94
N VAL A 87 20.16 0.73 -0.30
CA VAL A 87 21.35 0.67 -1.16
C VAL A 87 21.79 2.07 -1.55
N ASP A 88 23.00 2.41 -1.19
CA ASP A 88 23.60 3.67 -1.61
C ASP A 88 23.80 3.71 -3.13
N ALA A 89 23.26 4.74 -3.79
CA ALA A 89 23.29 4.85 -5.25
C ALA A 89 24.69 5.13 -5.83
N TYR A 90 25.62 5.61 -5.01
CA TYR A 90 26.97 5.97 -5.47
C TYR A 90 27.97 4.81 -5.36
N ASP A 91 27.99 4.13 -4.23
CA ASP A 91 28.98 3.08 -3.98
C ASP A 91 28.38 1.67 -3.90
N GLY A 92 27.05 1.58 -3.82
CA GLY A 92 26.31 0.32 -3.75
C GLY A 92 26.40 -0.37 -2.39
N THR A 93 26.79 0.34 -1.33
CA THR A 93 26.74 -0.19 0.03
C THR A 93 25.29 -0.57 0.38
N LEU A 94 25.11 -1.78 0.88
CA LEU A 94 23.80 -2.32 1.27
C LEU A 94 23.72 -2.43 2.78
N LYS A 95 22.63 -1.94 3.35
CA LYS A 95 22.22 -2.14 4.75
C LYS A 95 20.81 -2.69 4.83
N LEU A 96 20.58 -3.65 5.72
CA LEU A 96 19.28 -4.25 5.99
C LEU A 96 18.80 -3.77 7.37
N TYR A 97 17.94 -2.76 7.37
CA TYR A 97 17.39 -2.19 8.60
C TYR A 97 16.17 -2.99 9.06
N VAL A 98 16.18 -3.37 10.35
CA VAL A 98 15.06 -4.09 10.98
C VAL A 98 14.05 -3.07 11.48
N VAL A 99 12.84 -3.09 10.90
CA VAL A 99 11.72 -2.22 11.26
C VAL A 99 10.67 -2.92 12.12
N ASP A 100 10.57 -4.25 12.02
CA ASP A 100 9.74 -5.08 12.89
C ASP A 100 10.59 -6.13 13.60
N THR A 101 10.80 -5.94 14.89
CA THR A 101 11.58 -6.86 15.73
C THR A 101 10.75 -8.03 16.26
N SER A 102 9.43 -7.99 16.11
CA SER A 102 8.50 -9.01 16.60
C SER A 102 8.36 -10.22 15.66
N ASP A 103 8.86 -10.11 14.42
CA ASP A 103 8.77 -11.19 13.44
C ASP A 103 9.64 -12.39 13.82
N PRO A 104 9.05 -13.57 14.11
CA PRO A 104 9.78 -14.76 14.53
C PRO A 104 10.65 -15.36 13.42
N VAL A 105 10.26 -15.18 12.14
CA VAL A 105 11.02 -15.65 10.99
C VAL A 105 12.32 -14.84 10.87
N LEU A 106 12.23 -13.52 10.94
CA LEU A 106 13.41 -12.66 10.96
C LEU A 106 14.29 -12.92 12.19
N ALA A 107 13.69 -13.15 13.37
CA ALA A 107 14.44 -13.46 14.58
C ALA A 107 15.35 -14.68 14.39
N SER A 108 14.87 -15.73 13.71
CA SER A 108 15.66 -16.92 13.38
C SER A 108 16.83 -16.60 12.44
N PHE A 109 16.61 -15.75 11.43
CA PHE A 109 17.69 -15.31 10.54
C PHE A 109 18.70 -14.43 11.26
N ARG A 110 18.28 -13.54 12.15
CA ARG A 110 19.18 -12.71 12.95
C ARG A 110 20.09 -13.53 13.86
N GLN A 111 19.59 -14.62 14.42
CA GLN A 111 20.44 -15.56 15.19
C GLN A 111 21.49 -16.25 14.31
N SER A 112 21.09 -16.62 13.09
CA SER A 112 22.00 -17.31 12.16
C SER A 112 23.03 -16.38 11.53
N PHE A 113 22.66 -15.11 11.31
CA PHE A 113 23.47 -14.08 10.65
C PHE A 113 23.50 -12.77 11.46
N PRO A 114 24.17 -12.75 12.63
CA PRO A 114 24.07 -11.62 13.57
C PRO A 114 24.64 -10.30 13.05
N THR A 115 25.51 -10.32 12.05
CA THR A 115 26.14 -9.12 11.47
C THR A 115 25.44 -8.64 10.20
N LEU A 116 24.43 -9.36 9.71
CA LEU A 116 23.78 -9.06 8.44
C LEU A 116 22.77 -7.91 8.58
N PHE A 117 22.12 -7.82 9.72
CA PHE A 117 21.03 -6.88 9.97
C PHE A 117 21.49 -5.72 10.85
N THR A 118 20.95 -4.56 10.59
CA THR A 118 21.17 -3.32 11.36
C THR A 118 19.87 -2.94 12.06
N ASN A 119 19.94 -2.57 13.34
CA ASN A 119 18.76 -2.05 14.03
C ASN A 119 18.32 -0.70 13.44
N LEU A 120 17.02 -0.44 13.45
CA LEU A 120 16.44 0.81 12.95
C LEU A 120 17.05 2.04 13.61
N ASP A 121 17.30 2.01 14.91
CA ASP A 121 17.90 3.12 15.68
C ASP A 121 19.26 3.57 15.15
N ASN A 122 19.94 2.71 14.38
CA ASN A 122 21.23 3.05 13.74
C ASN A 122 21.05 3.66 12.34
N ALA A 123 19.82 3.82 11.86
CA ALA A 123 19.55 4.52 10.62
C ALA A 123 19.57 6.05 10.85
N PRO A 124 20.11 6.85 9.92
CA PRO A 124 20.00 8.30 10.01
C PRO A 124 18.53 8.73 10.14
N PRO A 125 18.21 9.72 11.01
CA PRO A 125 16.82 10.17 11.18
C PRO A 125 16.17 10.64 9.87
N GLN A 126 16.94 11.31 9.00
CA GLN A 126 16.46 11.70 7.68
C GLN A 126 16.07 10.49 6.80
N LEU A 127 16.79 9.37 6.92
CA LEU A 127 16.45 8.15 6.19
C LEU A 127 15.20 7.49 6.76
N GLN A 128 15.07 7.46 8.10
CA GLN A 128 13.89 6.91 8.75
C GLN A 128 12.61 7.64 8.34
N ALA A 129 12.66 8.98 8.21
CA ALA A 129 11.55 9.80 7.76
C ALA A 129 11.08 9.51 6.30
N HIS A 130 11.86 8.75 5.53
CA HIS A 130 11.49 8.29 4.19
C HIS A 130 10.97 6.85 4.18
N PHE A 131 10.95 6.14 5.30
CA PHE A 131 10.37 4.81 5.35
C PHE A 131 8.85 4.91 5.29
N ARG A 132 8.27 4.27 4.30
CA ARG A 132 6.83 4.22 4.09
C ARG A 132 6.29 2.82 4.30
N TYR A 133 5.02 2.69 4.67
CA TYR A 133 4.38 1.39 4.73
C TYR A 133 4.23 0.81 3.31
N PRO A 134 4.58 -0.46 3.06
CA PRO A 134 4.61 -1.00 1.69
C PRO A 134 3.22 -1.19 1.13
N GLN A 135 2.99 -0.62 -0.05
CA GLN A 135 1.70 -0.65 -0.73
C GLN A 135 1.22 -2.08 -1.03
N MET A 136 2.13 -2.99 -1.41
CA MET A 136 1.79 -4.38 -1.68
C MET A 136 1.23 -5.09 -0.43
N LEU A 137 1.88 -4.93 0.73
CA LEU A 137 1.40 -5.54 1.97
C LEU A 137 0.05 -4.94 2.38
N PHE A 138 -0.10 -3.64 2.25
CA PHE A 138 -1.35 -2.95 2.54
C PHE A 138 -2.51 -3.42 1.64
N LYS A 139 -2.26 -3.63 0.34
CA LYS A 139 -3.25 -4.21 -0.58
C LYS A 139 -3.70 -5.60 -0.13
N ILE A 140 -2.77 -6.46 0.28
CA ILE A 140 -3.11 -7.79 0.80
C ILE A 140 -3.98 -7.67 2.05
N GLN A 141 -3.58 -6.81 2.99
CA GLN A 141 -4.31 -6.64 4.26
C GLN A 141 -5.69 -6.04 4.04
N SER A 142 -5.81 -5.01 3.21
CA SER A 142 -7.10 -4.40 2.89
C SER A 142 -8.03 -5.37 2.14
N GLN A 143 -7.49 -6.20 1.23
CA GLN A 143 -8.26 -7.23 0.54
C GLN A 143 -8.84 -8.27 1.51
N ILE A 144 -8.06 -8.69 2.49
CA ILE A 144 -8.53 -9.63 3.53
C ILE A 144 -9.56 -8.94 4.42
N TYR A 145 -9.32 -7.68 4.80
CA TYR A 145 -10.17 -6.93 5.71
C TYR A 145 -11.57 -6.68 5.15
N ARG A 146 -11.77 -6.69 3.82
CA ARG A 146 -13.08 -6.59 3.16
C ARG A 146 -14.13 -7.56 3.74
N ALA A 147 -13.70 -8.73 4.18
CA ALA A 147 -14.57 -9.73 4.81
C ALA A 147 -14.40 -9.76 6.34
N TYR A 148 -13.18 -9.58 6.82
CA TYR A 148 -12.83 -9.79 8.23
C TYR A 148 -13.23 -8.63 9.17
N HIS A 149 -13.82 -7.54 8.65
CA HIS A 149 -14.47 -6.53 9.49
C HIS A 149 -15.82 -7.01 10.07
N MET A 150 -16.42 -8.05 9.47
CA MET A 150 -17.67 -8.63 9.97
C MET A 150 -17.40 -9.47 11.21
N ASP A 151 -17.86 -9.00 12.36
CA ASP A 151 -17.67 -9.62 13.68
C ASP A 151 -18.74 -10.67 14.04
N GLN A 152 -19.90 -10.64 13.35
CA GLN A 152 -20.99 -11.58 13.57
C GLN A 152 -20.81 -12.82 12.66
N PRO A 153 -20.77 -14.05 13.22
CA PRO A 153 -20.51 -15.26 12.43
C PRO A 153 -21.51 -15.49 11.30
N ASP A 154 -22.78 -15.19 11.49
CA ASP A 154 -23.81 -15.39 10.48
C ASP A 154 -23.66 -14.40 9.32
N VAL A 155 -23.35 -13.13 9.63
CA VAL A 155 -23.08 -12.07 8.65
C VAL A 155 -21.82 -12.41 7.85
N PHE A 156 -20.76 -12.86 8.55
CA PHE A 156 -19.52 -13.30 7.91
C PHE A 156 -19.71 -14.49 6.97
N TYR A 157 -20.41 -15.53 7.44
CA TYR A 157 -20.65 -16.74 6.64
C TYR A 157 -21.48 -16.47 5.38
N ASN A 158 -22.51 -15.63 5.49
CA ASN A 158 -23.38 -15.23 4.39
C ASN A 158 -22.81 -14.10 3.53
N GLN A 159 -21.71 -13.46 3.95
CA GLN A 159 -21.10 -12.28 3.31
C GLN A 159 -22.09 -11.12 3.11
N GLU A 160 -22.96 -10.89 4.10
CA GLU A 160 -24.08 -9.92 3.98
C GLU A 160 -23.60 -8.46 3.96
N ASP A 161 -22.46 -8.16 4.57
CA ASP A 161 -21.84 -6.81 4.62
C ASP A 161 -20.45 -6.81 3.98
N LEU A 162 -20.21 -7.59 2.94
CA LEU A 162 -18.93 -7.66 2.26
C LEU A 162 -18.61 -6.30 1.62
N TRP A 163 -17.41 -5.80 1.87
CA TRP A 163 -16.91 -4.57 1.24
C TRP A 163 -16.19 -4.85 -0.07
N ASP A 164 -16.00 -3.77 -0.83
CA ASP A 164 -15.25 -3.77 -2.08
C ASP A 164 -14.43 -2.48 -2.20
N PHE A 165 -13.49 -2.46 -3.13
CA PHE A 165 -12.79 -1.24 -3.47
C PHE A 165 -13.62 -0.42 -4.45
N PRO A 166 -13.67 0.90 -4.28
CA PRO A 166 -14.30 1.76 -5.29
C PRO A 166 -13.54 1.68 -6.60
N THR A 167 -14.27 1.91 -7.69
CA THR A 167 -13.69 2.04 -9.02
C THR A 167 -13.70 3.50 -9.45
N GLN A 168 -12.78 3.86 -10.31
CA GLN A 168 -12.68 5.14 -11.01
C GLN A 168 -12.64 4.92 -12.51
N ILE A 169 -12.90 5.96 -13.30
CA ILE A 169 -12.79 5.93 -14.74
C ILE A 169 -11.47 6.58 -15.13
N THR A 170 -10.56 5.79 -15.67
CA THR A 170 -9.26 6.24 -16.18
C THR A 170 -9.29 6.44 -17.70
N ARG A 171 -8.12 6.60 -18.32
CA ARG A 171 -7.93 6.86 -19.76
C ARG A 171 -8.66 5.90 -20.70
N GLU A 172 -8.81 4.66 -20.32
CA GLU A 172 -9.35 3.61 -21.21
C GLU A 172 -10.88 3.51 -21.18
N GLU A 173 -11.57 4.46 -20.52
CA GLU A 173 -13.02 4.42 -20.27
C GLU A 173 -13.50 3.15 -19.53
N ASN A 174 -12.56 2.32 -19.12
CA ASN A 174 -12.85 1.12 -18.32
C ASN A 174 -12.79 1.44 -16.83
N PRO A 175 -13.68 0.87 -16.03
CA PRO A 175 -13.58 1.03 -14.57
C PRO A 175 -12.33 0.31 -14.05
N GLU A 176 -11.45 1.04 -13.41
CA GLU A 176 -10.29 0.49 -12.71
C GLU A 176 -10.48 0.60 -11.20
N ILE A 177 -9.95 -0.36 -10.45
CA ILE A 177 -9.97 -0.33 -8.99
C ILE A 177 -9.08 0.84 -8.54
N LEU A 178 -9.59 1.64 -7.60
CA LEU A 178 -8.81 2.70 -6.99
C LEU A 178 -7.67 2.09 -6.15
N GLU A 179 -6.45 2.40 -6.56
CA GLU A 179 -5.25 1.95 -5.87
C GLU A 179 -5.03 2.70 -4.55
N PRO A 180 -4.44 2.06 -3.52
CA PRO A 180 -4.02 2.78 -2.32
C PRO A 180 -3.01 3.89 -2.67
N TYR A 181 -3.14 5.04 -2.03
CA TYR A 181 -2.28 6.20 -2.25
C TYR A 181 -1.77 6.79 -0.95
N TYR A 182 -0.60 7.43 -1.01
CA TYR A 182 -0.01 8.10 0.14
C TYR A 182 -0.52 9.53 0.26
N VAL A 183 -0.78 9.95 1.49
CA VAL A 183 -1.26 11.29 1.84
C VAL A 183 -0.66 11.73 3.16
N ILE A 184 -0.48 13.04 3.33
CA ILE A 184 -0.21 13.65 4.64
C ILE A 184 -1.50 14.30 5.10
N MET A 185 -2.04 13.83 6.20
CA MET A 185 -3.27 14.38 6.75
C MET A 185 -3.32 14.21 8.27
N LYS A 186 -4.20 14.99 8.89
CA LYS A 186 -4.49 14.86 10.31
C LYS A 186 -5.66 13.92 10.49
N LEU A 187 -5.46 12.85 11.26
CA LEU A 187 -6.52 11.91 11.62
C LEU A 187 -7.51 12.56 12.59
N PRO A 188 -8.76 12.08 12.63
CA PRO A 188 -9.65 12.40 13.75
C PRO A 188 -8.95 12.04 15.07
N ASP A 189 -9.03 12.91 16.05
CA ASP A 189 -8.40 12.73 17.37
C ASP A 189 -6.86 12.77 17.42
N ALA A 190 -6.15 12.92 16.28
CA ALA A 190 -4.71 13.11 16.29
C ALA A 190 -4.31 14.56 16.62
N GLU A 191 -3.14 14.76 17.23
CA GLU A 191 -2.63 16.10 17.52
C GLU A 191 -1.93 16.75 16.32
N ALA A 192 -1.28 15.93 15.49
CA ALA A 192 -0.46 16.35 14.34
C ALA A 192 -0.87 15.66 13.04
N GLU A 193 -0.36 16.18 11.93
CA GLU A 193 -0.43 15.53 10.63
C GLU A 193 0.55 14.37 10.58
N GLU A 194 0.15 13.27 9.92
CA GLU A 194 0.96 12.08 9.73
C GLU A 194 0.99 11.68 8.25
N PHE A 195 2.10 11.14 7.81
CA PHE A 195 2.23 10.49 6.51
C PHE A 195 1.63 9.09 6.59
N MET A 196 0.75 8.77 5.67
CA MET A 196 0.02 7.50 5.69
C MET A 196 -0.36 7.00 4.31
N LEU A 197 -0.64 5.71 4.23
CA LEU A 197 -1.20 5.05 3.06
C LEU A 197 -2.68 4.80 3.31
N ILE A 198 -3.55 5.18 2.37
CA ILE A 198 -5.01 5.13 2.54
C ILE A 198 -5.69 4.38 1.40
N VAL A 199 -6.78 3.68 1.70
CA VAL A 199 -7.71 3.10 0.73
C VAL A 199 -9.15 3.23 1.22
N PRO A 200 -10.08 3.72 0.40
CA PRO A 200 -11.51 3.74 0.72
C PRO A 200 -12.18 2.39 0.41
N PHE A 201 -13.34 2.16 1.05
CA PHE A 201 -14.20 1.00 0.82
C PHE A 201 -15.63 1.42 0.46
N THR A 202 -16.26 0.58 -0.37
CA THR A 202 -17.68 0.63 -0.70
C THR A 202 -18.31 -0.73 -0.41
N PRO A 203 -19.61 -0.85 -0.13
CA PRO A 203 -20.26 -2.15 -0.10
C PRO A 203 -20.26 -2.79 -1.50
N VAL A 204 -20.20 -4.11 -1.57
CA VAL A 204 -20.29 -4.82 -2.85
C VAL A 204 -21.53 -4.39 -3.62
N GLY A 205 -21.37 -4.06 -4.89
CA GLY A 205 -22.45 -3.64 -5.79
C GLY A 205 -23.02 -2.24 -5.54
N LYS A 206 -22.38 -1.43 -4.67
CA LYS A 206 -22.77 -0.03 -4.39
C LYS A 206 -21.58 0.90 -4.61
N ASN A 207 -21.89 2.16 -4.90
CA ASN A 207 -20.85 3.17 -5.18
C ASN A 207 -20.63 4.15 -4.00
N ASN A 208 -21.45 4.08 -2.95
CA ASN A 208 -21.31 4.95 -1.77
C ASN A 208 -20.20 4.44 -0.87
N MET A 209 -19.39 5.33 -0.31
CA MET A 209 -18.36 4.96 0.65
C MET A 209 -18.96 4.56 2.00
N VAL A 210 -18.36 3.54 2.63
CA VAL A 210 -18.74 3.05 3.97
C VAL A 210 -17.61 3.19 4.97
N ALA A 211 -16.36 3.09 4.53
CA ALA A 211 -15.19 3.17 5.39
C ALA A 211 -13.96 3.57 4.58
N TRP A 212 -12.89 3.84 5.29
CA TRP A 212 -11.54 3.89 4.74
C TRP A 212 -10.55 3.30 5.74
N MET A 213 -9.51 2.68 5.21
CA MET A 213 -8.43 2.08 5.98
C MET A 213 -7.15 2.85 5.73
N THR A 214 -6.33 3.00 6.77
CA THR A 214 -5.02 3.62 6.66
C THR A 214 -3.93 2.78 7.33
N ALA A 215 -2.71 2.90 6.80
CA ALA A 215 -1.49 2.43 7.44
C ALA A 215 -0.59 3.62 7.75
N LEU A 216 -0.22 3.81 9.00
CA LEU A 216 0.62 4.90 9.45
C LEU A 216 2.08 4.64 9.07
N CYS A 217 2.77 5.70 8.63
CA CYS A 217 4.15 5.62 8.15
C CYS A 217 5.16 6.34 9.05
N ASP A 218 4.71 7.14 10.00
CA ASP A 218 5.58 7.99 10.80
C ASP A 218 5.81 7.48 12.22
N GLY A 219 7.02 7.72 12.72
CA GLY A 219 7.38 7.61 14.14
C GLY A 219 7.08 6.27 14.78
N ASP A 220 6.60 6.34 16.01
CA ASP A 220 6.27 5.17 16.83
C ASP A 220 5.01 4.44 16.35
N ASN A 221 4.18 5.12 15.54
CA ASN A 221 2.95 4.57 14.98
C ASN A 221 3.19 3.80 13.66
N TYR A 222 4.43 3.72 13.18
CA TYR A 222 4.75 3.04 11.92
C TYR A 222 4.18 1.60 11.88
N GLY A 223 3.36 1.35 10.86
CA GLY A 223 2.75 0.03 10.63
C GLY A 223 1.44 -0.21 11.39
N GLU A 224 0.95 0.76 12.15
CA GLU A 224 -0.38 0.70 12.72
C GLU A 224 -1.43 0.83 11.61
N LEU A 225 -2.44 -0.05 11.67
CA LEU A 225 -3.56 -0.05 10.73
C LEU A 225 -4.82 0.44 11.45
N LEU A 226 -5.42 1.48 10.89
CA LEU A 226 -6.66 2.05 11.43
C LEU A 226 -7.76 1.97 10.38
N VAL A 227 -9.00 1.75 10.83
CA VAL A 227 -10.18 1.76 9.98
C VAL A 227 -11.20 2.72 10.55
N TYR A 228 -11.69 3.61 9.70
CA TYR A 228 -12.71 4.58 10.04
C TYR A 228 -13.97 4.26 9.26
N GLU A 229 -15.02 3.87 10.01
CA GLU A 229 -16.33 3.61 9.44
C GLU A 229 -17.17 4.88 9.44
N PHE A 230 -17.84 5.13 8.32
CA PHE A 230 -18.78 6.24 8.23
C PHE A 230 -20.14 5.88 8.84
N SER A 231 -20.79 6.88 9.42
CA SER A 231 -22.15 6.69 9.89
C SER A 231 -23.06 6.19 8.77
N ARG A 232 -23.83 5.13 9.02
CA ARG A 232 -24.81 4.59 8.05
C ARG A 232 -25.90 5.59 7.65
N GLN A 233 -26.05 6.70 8.41
CA GLN A 233 -26.98 7.78 8.08
C GLN A 233 -26.37 8.81 7.11
N ALA A 234 -25.04 8.82 6.96
CA ALA A 234 -24.35 9.72 6.04
C ALA A 234 -24.27 9.09 4.64
N LEU A 235 -24.87 9.73 3.65
CA LEU A 235 -24.74 9.32 2.26
C LEU A 235 -23.47 9.96 1.68
N LEU A 236 -22.35 9.23 1.72
CA LEU A 236 -21.09 9.70 1.17
C LEU A 236 -20.89 9.15 -0.24
N TYR A 237 -20.61 10.04 -1.18
CA TYR A 237 -20.37 9.65 -2.56
C TYR A 237 -19.02 8.94 -2.70
N GLY A 238 -19.00 7.84 -3.43
CA GLY A 238 -17.73 7.21 -3.81
C GLY A 238 -17.12 7.82 -5.06
N PRO A 239 -15.86 7.49 -5.38
CA PRO A 239 -15.09 8.03 -6.50
C PRO A 239 -15.86 8.02 -7.82
N ARG A 240 -16.44 6.89 -8.18
CA ARG A 240 -17.21 6.77 -9.45
C ARG A 240 -18.42 7.71 -9.54
N GLN A 241 -19.04 8.01 -8.40
CA GLN A 241 -20.17 8.98 -8.40
C GLN A 241 -19.68 10.41 -8.58
N ILE A 242 -18.50 10.70 -8.04
CA ILE A 242 -17.86 12.03 -8.21
C ILE A 242 -17.38 12.20 -9.64
N ASP A 243 -16.72 11.20 -10.24
CA ASP A 243 -16.33 11.21 -11.65
C ASP A 243 -17.53 11.53 -12.55
N SER A 244 -18.64 10.80 -12.32
CA SER A 244 -19.88 11.03 -13.08
C SER A 244 -20.43 12.46 -12.91
N ARG A 245 -20.28 13.08 -11.74
CA ARG A 245 -20.69 14.46 -11.50
C ARG A 245 -19.76 15.46 -12.19
N ILE A 246 -18.45 15.20 -12.19
CA ILE A 246 -17.46 16.02 -12.92
C ILE A 246 -17.79 15.98 -14.41
N ASP A 247 -18.08 14.82 -14.98
CA ASP A 247 -18.43 14.67 -16.39
C ASP A 247 -19.76 15.33 -16.79
N GLN A 248 -20.70 15.39 -15.85
CA GLN A 248 -22.01 16.02 -16.05
C GLN A 248 -21.99 17.55 -15.85
N ASP A 249 -20.93 18.07 -15.21
CA ASP A 249 -20.79 19.51 -15.06
C ASP A 249 -20.53 20.18 -16.40
N THR A 250 -21.40 21.17 -16.77
CA THR A 250 -21.39 21.76 -18.09
C THR A 250 -20.11 22.56 -18.37
N GLU A 251 -19.59 23.26 -17.38
CA GLU A 251 -18.39 24.08 -17.52
C GLU A 251 -17.14 23.19 -17.68
N ILE A 252 -17.01 22.19 -16.82
CA ILE A 252 -15.89 21.23 -16.86
C ILE A 252 -15.93 20.43 -18.16
N SER A 253 -17.08 19.88 -18.54
CA SER A 253 -17.27 19.09 -19.75
C SER A 253 -16.93 19.88 -21.02
N GLN A 254 -17.31 21.16 -21.09
CA GLN A 254 -16.94 22.03 -22.21
C GLN A 254 -15.44 22.26 -22.30
N GLN A 255 -14.77 22.52 -21.17
CA GLN A 255 -13.33 22.73 -21.13
C GLN A 255 -12.56 21.44 -21.49
N LEU A 256 -12.94 20.30 -20.93
CA LEU A 256 -12.33 19.01 -21.26
C LEU A 256 -12.48 18.69 -22.76
N THR A 257 -13.66 18.95 -23.34
CA THR A 257 -13.90 18.78 -24.79
C THR A 257 -13.03 19.71 -25.62
N LEU A 258 -12.85 20.95 -25.16
CA LEU A 258 -12.00 21.92 -25.86
C LEU A 258 -10.51 21.51 -25.82
N TRP A 259 -10.06 20.97 -24.71
CA TRP A 259 -8.67 20.55 -24.56
C TRP A 259 -8.37 19.18 -25.21
N ASN A 260 -9.39 18.35 -25.39
CA ASN A 260 -9.27 17.02 -26.03
C ASN A 260 -9.58 17.08 -27.54
N GLN A 261 -8.95 18.04 -28.24
CA GLN A 261 -9.07 18.21 -29.69
C GLN A 261 -7.87 17.62 -30.44
N GLU A 262 -7.96 17.59 -31.79
CA GLU A 262 -6.89 17.09 -32.66
C GLU A 262 -5.51 17.69 -32.30
N GLY A 263 -4.58 16.83 -31.84
CA GLY A 263 -3.23 17.22 -31.43
C GLY A 263 -3.04 17.51 -29.95
N SER A 264 -4.11 17.37 -29.14
CA SER A 264 -4.09 17.55 -27.69
C SER A 264 -4.96 16.49 -27.02
N GLU A 265 -4.49 15.91 -25.92
CA GLU A 265 -5.21 14.90 -25.16
C GLU A 265 -5.21 15.27 -23.68
N VAL A 266 -6.37 15.17 -23.04
CA VAL A 266 -6.53 15.40 -21.61
C VAL A 266 -6.33 14.10 -20.86
N PHE A 267 -5.42 14.13 -19.91
CA PHE A 267 -5.19 13.00 -19.00
C PHE A 267 -5.72 13.36 -17.62
N ARG A 268 -6.63 12.54 -17.10
CA ARG A 268 -7.05 12.63 -15.71
C ARG A 268 -6.16 11.72 -14.87
N GLY A 269 -5.69 12.23 -13.74
CA GLY A 269 -5.03 11.42 -12.72
C GLY A 269 -6.05 10.68 -11.86
N ASP A 270 -5.53 9.91 -10.90
CA ASP A 270 -6.36 9.17 -9.95
C ASP A 270 -7.15 10.12 -9.05
N LEU A 271 -8.41 9.81 -8.81
CA LEU A 271 -9.27 10.58 -7.91
C LEU A 271 -8.85 10.31 -6.46
N LEU A 272 -8.36 11.35 -5.79
CA LEU A 272 -8.02 11.28 -4.37
C LEU A 272 -9.25 11.60 -3.52
N VAL A 273 -9.51 10.78 -2.52
CA VAL A 273 -10.55 10.99 -1.51
C VAL A 273 -9.86 11.28 -0.19
N ILE A 274 -9.94 12.51 0.26
CA ILE A 274 -9.23 12.98 1.45
C ILE A 274 -10.26 13.29 2.54
N PRO A 275 -10.30 12.50 3.62
CA PRO A 275 -11.12 12.83 4.78
C PRO A 275 -10.62 14.10 5.47
N ILE A 276 -11.52 15.04 5.72
CA ILE A 276 -11.26 16.29 6.44
C ILE A 276 -12.36 16.47 7.49
N GLU A 277 -12.01 16.25 8.74
CA GLU A 277 -12.97 16.25 9.86
C GLU A 277 -14.17 15.32 9.57
N GLU A 278 -15.38 15.83 9.53
CA GLU A 278 -16.62 15.09 9.22
C GLU A 278 -16.97 15.10 7.71
N SER A 279 -16.09 15.63 6.86
CA SER A 279 -16.32 15.84 5.42
C SER A 279 -15.29 15.10 4.57
N LEU A 280 -15.60 14.94 3.27
CA LEU A 280 -14.67 14.40 2.29
C LEU A 280 -14.33 15.46 1.24
N LEU A 281 -13.04 15.63 0.99
CA LEU A 281 -12.52 16.39 -0.15
C LEU A 281 -12.17 15.43 -1.27
N TYR A 282 -12.66 15.68 -2.47
CA TYR A 282 -12.32 14.93 -3.68
C TYR A 282 -11.43 15.79 -4.56
N VAL A 283 -10.30 15.25 -4.98
CA VAL A 283 -9.35 15.93 -5.86
C VAL A 283 -9.09 15.05 -7.08
N ALA A 284 -9.47 15.55 -8.26
CA ALA A 284 -9.18 14.90 -9.54
C ALA A 284 -8.15 15.76 -10.29
N PRO A 285 -6.85 15.37 -10.28
CA PRO A 285 -5.79 16.11 -10.97
C PRO A 285 -5.81 15.91 -12.49
#